data_773058260e1d89610427aef25eae8b81
#
_entry.id   773058260e1d89610427aef25eae8b81
#
_cell.length_a   1.000
_cell.length_b   1.000
_cell.length_c   1.000
_cell.angle_alpha   90.00
_cell.angle_beta   90.00
_cell.angle_gamma   90.00
#
_symmetry.space_group_name_H-M   'P 1'
#
loop_
_entity.id
_entity.type
_entity.pdbx_description
1 polymer ?
#
loop_
_entity_poly.entity_id
_entity_poly.type
_entity_poly.pdbx_seq_one_letter_code
_entity_poly.pdbx_strand_id
1 'polypeptide(L)'
;MAPHALPAAPGNGAGPAEVEAFAPALDESDLAVQVSEHLDDVATGISLAEAKVVVSGGRGVGSADGFGILEELAGLLDAAVGCSRVVTSAGWRPHTDQVGQTGTKVSPDLYIACGISGATQHIAGCKGAKKILAINSDAEAPILASADYAVIGDLTEIVPAITAELRKGREP
;
A
#
# COMPACT_ATOMS: atom_id res chain seq x y z
N MET A 1 14.37 -8.15 -11.52
CA MET A 1 15.02 -7.14 -10.63
C MET A 1 13.95 -6.67 -9.65
N ALA A 2 14.28 -6.49 -8.37
CA ALA A 2 13.29 -6.03 -7.40
C ALA A 2 12.95 -4.54 -7.67
N PRO A 3 11.66 -4.14 -7.60
CA PRO A 3 11.28 -2.73 -7.69
C PRO A 3 12.05 -1.89 -6.67
N HIS A 4 12.45 -0.69 -7.06
CA HIS A 4 13.20 0.25 -6.20
C HIS A 4 14.59 -0.24 -5.72
N ALA A 5 15.14 -1.30 -6.31
CA ALA A 5 16.46 -1.81 -5.95
C ALA A 5 17.61 -0.89 -6.40
N LEU A 6 17.37 -0.10 -7.43
CA LEU A 6 18.33 0.87 -7.98
C LEU A 6 17.62 2.22 -8.22
N PRO A 7 18.33 3.34 -8.02
CA PRO A 7 17.80 4.65 -8.41
C PRO A 7 17.58 4.70 -9.92
N ALA A 8 16.54 5.38 -10.34
CA ALA A 8 16.31 5.64 -11.76
C ALA A 8 17.43 6.54 -12.29
N ALA A 9 18.05 6.14 -13.40
CA ALA A 9 19.03 6.95 -14.10
C ALA A 9 18.49 7.28 -15.50
N PRO A 10 18.70 8.50 -16.02
CA PRO A 10 18.37 8.81 -17.40
C PRO A 10 19.18 7.92 -18.34
N GLY A 11 18.55 7.44 -19.41
CA GLY A 11 19.23 6.64 -20.42
C GLY A 11 20.31 7.45 -21.13
N ASN A 12 21.34 6.77 -21.61
CA ASN A 12 22.53 7.37 -22.27
C ASN A 12 22.25 7.92 -23.67
N GLY A 13 21.02 8.25 -24.03
CA GLY A 13 20.69 8.75 -25.37
C GLY A 13 20.86 7.71 -26.47
N ALA A 14 20.83 6.41 -26.15
CA ALA A 14 20.68 5.37 -27.15
C ALA A 14 19.40 5.66 -27.95
N GLY A 15 19.49 5.63 -29.27
CA GLY A 15 18.37 5.87 -30.17
C GLY A 15 17.15 4.97 -29.89
N PRO A 16 16.06 5.08 -30.63
CA PRO A 16 14.89 4.27 -30.43
C PRO A 16 15.27 2.78 -30.46
N ALA A 17 14.74 2.01 -29.49
CA ALA A 17 14.98 0.58 -29.44
C ALA A 17 14.44 -0.08 -30.71
N GLU A 18 15.21 -0.97 -31.31
CA GLU A 18 14.74 -1.80 -32.41
C GLU A 18 13.77 -2.83 -31.84
N VAL A 19 12.55 -2.87 -32.37
CA VAL A 19 11.50 -3.81 -31.94
C VAL A 19 11.38 -4.87 -33.02
N GLU A 20 11.73 -6.11 -32.67
CA GLU A 20 11.52 -7.28 -33.52
C GLU A 20 10.25 -8.00 -33.09
N ALA A 21 9.33 -8.21 -34.04
CA ALA A 21 8.13 -9.01 -33.79
C ALA A 21 8.48 -10.49 -33.89
N PHE A 22 8.27 -11.22 -32.80
CA PHE A 22 8.46 -12.66 -32.73
C PHE A 22 7.13 -13.39 -32.54
N ALA A 23 6.81 -14.32 -33.42
CA ALA A 23 5.66 -15.21 -33.29
C ALA A 23 6.16 -16.64 -32.96
N PRO A 24 6.01 -17.12 -31.70
CA PRO A 24 6.42 -18.47 -31.35
C PRO A 24 5.50 -19.51 -32.03
N ALA A 25 6.07 -20.66 -32.38
CA ALA A 25 5.26 -21.82 -32.78
C ALA A 25 4.68 -22.43 -31.48
N LEU A 26 3.37 -22.36 -31.34
CA LEU A 26 2.65 -22.93 -30.20
C LEU A 26 2.06 -24.32 -30.61
N ASP A 27 2.06 -25.26 -29.66
CA ASP A 27 1.40 -26.55 -29.80
C ASP A 27 0.13 -26.64 -28.92
N GLU A 28 -0.58 -27.78 -28.98
CA GLU A 28 -1.82 -27.97 -28.23
C GLU A 28 -1.60 -27.91 -26.70
N SER A 29 -0.42 -28.27 -26.20
CA SER A 29 -0.12 -28.22 -24.78
C SER A 29 0.10 -26.77 -24.28
N ASP A 30 0.61 -25.91 -25.13
CA ASP A 30 0.78 -24.49 -24.84
C ASP A 30 -0.57 -23.76 -24.74
N LEU A 31 -1.60 -24.29 -25.44
CA LEU A 31 -2.96 -23.75 -25.50
C LEU A 31 -3.92 -24.36 -24.46
N ALA A 32 -3.43 -25.32 -23.65
CA ALA A 32 -4.26 -26.02 -22.65
C ALA A 32 -4.80 -25.05 -21.55
N VAL A 33 -4.10 -23.95 -21.28
CA VAL A 33 -4.54 -22.90 -20.37
C VAL A 33 -4.56 -21.58 -21.13
N GLN A 34 -5.73 -20.97 -21.22
CA GLN A 34 -5.92 -19.70 -21.92
C GLN A 34 -6.48 -18.65 -20.95
N VAL A 35 -6.04 -17.39 -21.13
CA VAL A 35 -6.65 -16.25 -20.44
C VAL A 35 -8.03 -16.02 -21.06
N SER A 36 -9.09 -16.27 -20.30
CA SER A 36 -10.47 -16.09 -20.76
C SER A 36 -10.93 -14.64 -20.74
N GLU A 37 -10.42 -13.88 -19.77
CA GLU A 37 -10.78 -12.47 -19.57
C GLU A 37 -9.67 -11.75 -18.84
N HIS A 38 -9.37 -10.54 -19.27
CA HIS A 38 -8.54 -9.57 -18.52
C HIS A 38 -9.51 -8.68 -17.75
N LEU A 39 -9.62 -8.90 -16.47
CA LEU A 39 -10.31 -7.96 -15.59
C LEU A 39 -9.35 -6.80 -15.31
N ASP A 40 -9.55 -5.71 -16.02
CA ASP A 40 -8.91 -4.44 -15.62
C ASP A 40 -9.57 -4.00 -14.31
N ASP A 41 -8.88 -4.22 -13.19
CA ASP A 41 -9.22 -3.53 -11.94
C ASP A 41 -9.11 -2.03 -12.23
N VAL A 42 -10.24 -1.39 -12.47
CA VAL A 42 -10.33 0.07 -12.53
C VAL A 42 -10.07 0.57 -11.11
N ALA A 43 -8.80 0.72 -10.79
CA ALA A 43 -8.38 1.35 -9.54
C ALA A 43 -8.93 2.76 -9.54
N THR A 44 -10.07 2.96 -8.89
CA THR A 44 -10.61 4.29 -8.61
C THR A 44 -9.76 4.88 -7.49
N GLY A 45 -8.65 5.56 -7.86
CA GLY A 45 -7.81 6.22 -6.86
C GLY A 45 -6.32 6.20 -7.21
N ILE A 46 -5.53 6.70 -6.27
CA ILE A 46 -4.07 6.75 -6.38
C ILE A 46 -3.51 5.34 -6.21
N SER A 47 -2.68 4.87 -7.15
CA SER A 47 -2.01 3.57 -7.08
C SER A 47 -1.12 3.49 -5.84
N LEU A 48 -1.19 2.38 -5.10
CA LEU A 48 -0.30 2.12 -3.95
C LEU A 48 1.19 2.23 -4.31
N ALA A 49 1.57 1.83 -5.53
CA ALA A 49 2.96 1.83 -5.95
C ALA A 49 3.52 3.25 -6.18
N GLU A 50 2.66 4.21 -6.51
CA GLU A 50 3.04 5.58 -6.90
C GLU A 50 2.67 6.62 -5.84
N ALA A 51 1.90 6.23 -4.83
CA ALA A 51 1.42 7.14 -3.79
C ALA A 51 2.56 7.74 -2.97
N LYS A 52 2.53 9.06 -2.78
CA LYS A 52 3.45 9.77 -1.88
C LYS A 52 3.11 9.56 -0.41
N VAL A 53 1.84 9.34 -0.12
CA VAL A 53 1.35 9.02 1.22
C VAL A 53 0.51 7.74 1.12
N VAL A 54 0.72 6.83 2.06
CA VAL A 54 -0.08 5.61 2.17
C VAL A 54 -0.66 5.51 3.57
N VAL A 55 -1.98 5.39 3.67
CA VAL A 55 -2.69 5.09 4.93
C VAL A 55 -3.08 3.61 4.91
N SER A 56 -2.51 2.82 5.80
CA SER A 56 -2.66 1.37 5.77
C SER A 56 -3.29 0.83 7.05
N GLY A 57 -4.31 -0.02 6.88
CA GLY A 57 -5.04 -0.64 7.98
C GLY A 57 -4.62 -2.08 8.24
N GLY A 58 -4.56 -2.44 9.52
CA GLY A 58 -4.37 -3.82 9.98
C GLY A 58 -5.63 -4.40 10.60
N ARG A 59 -5.46 -5.55 11.28
CA ARG A 59 -6.55 -6.19 12.02
C ARG A 59 -7.15 -5.30 13.11
N GLY A 60 -6.38 -4.35 13.65
CA GLY A 60 -6.85 -3.40 14.65
C GLY A 60 -7.96 -2.46 14.18
N VAL A 61 -8.21 -2.35 12.85
CA VAL A 61 -9.35 -1.61 12.29
C VAL A 61 -10.70 -2.27 12.64
N GLY A 62 -10.71 -3.59 12.92
CA GLY A 62 -11.84 -4.32 13.47
C GLY A 62 -12.81 -4.90 12.44
N SER A 63 -13.09 -4.22 11.34
CA SER A 63 -14.03 -4.66 10.29
C SER A 63 -13.74 -3.99 8.94
N ALA A 64 -14.45 -4.43 7.89
CA ALA A 64 -14.43 -3.77 6.59
C ALA A 64 -14.93 -2.31 6.69
N ASP A 65 -16.02 -2.08 7.42
CA ASP A 65 -16.60 -0.75 7.61
C ASP A 65 -15.68 0.19 8.38
N GLY A 66 -14.84 -0.36 9.27
CA GLY A 66 -13.84 0.40 10.02
C GLY A 66 -12.80 1.10 9.13
N PHE A 67 -12.64 0.66 7.88
CA PHE A 67 -11.76 1.34 6.93
C PHE A 67 -12.26 2.72 6.50
N GLY A 68 -13.52 3.06 6.71
CA GLY A 68 -14.08 4.36 6.36
C GLY A 68 -13.32 5.54 6.97
N ILE A 69 -12.85 5.43 8.22
CA ILE A 69 -12.04 6.49 8.86
C ILE A 69 -10.65 6.64 8.22
N LEU A 70 -10.07 5.54 7.71
CA LEU A 70 -8.80 5.56 7.00
C LEU A 70 -8.96 6.14 5.59
N GLU A 71 -10.05 5.82 4.92
CA GLU A 71 -10.39 6.36 3.61
C GLU A 71 -10.62 7.87 3.67
N GLU A 72 -11.30 8.34 4.72
CA GLU A 72 -11.50 9.76 4.96
C GLU A 72 -10.18 10.50 5.18
N LEU A 73 -9.30 9.96 6.01
CA LEU A 73 -7.96 10.51 6.23
C LEU A 73 -7.14 10.49 4.94
N ALA A 74 -7.17 9.38 4.20
CA ALA A 74 -6.46 9.24 2.93
C ALA A 74 -6.94 10.26 1.89
N GLY A 75 -8.23 10.49 1.79
CA GLY A 75 -8.80 11.52 0.92
C GLY A 75 -8.31 12.94 1.23
N LEU A 76 -8.12 13.26 2.53
CA LEU A 76 -7.55 14.56 2.93
C LEU A 76 -6.05 14.67 2.60
N LEU A 77 -5.32 13.57 2.58
CA LEU A 77 -3.88 13.56 2.36
C LEU A 77 -3.49 13.29 0.90
N ASP A 78 -4.44 13.16 -0.02
CA ASP A 78 -4.22 12.67 -1.37
C ASP A 78 -3.41 11.36 -1.35
N ALA A 79 -3.80 10.45 -0.44
CA ALA A 79 -3.09 9.22 -0.14
C ALA A 79 -3.79 7.99 -0.74
N ALA A 80 -3.01 6.94 -0.98
CA ALA A 80 -3.58 5.61 -1.25
C ALA A 80 -3.93 4.88 0.04
N VAL A 81 -4.98 4.06 0.00
CA VAL A 81 -5.35 3.18 1.11
C VAL A 81 -4.74 1.82 0.89
N GLY A 82 -3.95 1.36 1.86
CA GLY A 82 -3.36 0.02 1.88
C GLY A 82 -3.89 -0.82 3.04
N CYS A 83 -3.54 -2.09 3.04
CA CYS A 83 -3.89 -2.97 4.15
C CYS A 83 -2.87 -4.08 4.37
N SER A 84 -2.94 -4.73 5.53
CA SER A 84 -2.13 -5.91 5.83
C SER A 84 -2.78 -7.18 5.24
N ARG A 85 -1.97 -8.25 5.07
CA ARG A 85 -2.44 -9.55 4.57
C ARG A 85 -3.62 -10.13 5.37
N VAL A 86 -3.66 -9.92 6.70
CA VAL A 86 -4.76 -10.42 7.54
C VAL A 86 -6.10 -9.81 7.10
N VAL A 87 -6.10 -8.55 6.67
CA VAL A 87 -7.28 -7.82 6.20
C VAL A 87 -7.80 -8.42 4.89
N THR A 88 -6.92 -8.68 3.92
CA THR A 88 -7.31 -9.32 2.65
C THR A 88 -7.75 -10.76 2.85
N SER A 89 -7.10 -11.50 3.75
CA SER A 89 -7.52 -12.87 4.11
C SER A 89 -8.89 -12.91 4.79
N ALA A 90 -9.27 -11.85 5.51
CA ALA A 90 -10.59 -11.69 6.11
C ALA A 90 -11.66 -11.18 5.11
N GLY A 91 -11.27 -10.85 3.88
CA GLY A 91 -12.17 -10.32 2.86
C GLY A 91 -12.62 -8.88 3.07
N TRP A 92 -11.95 -8.13 3.97
CA TRP A 92 -12.32 -6.73 4.24
C TRP A 92 -11.86 -5.77 3.15
N ARG A 93 -10.76 -6.09 2.46
CA ARG A 93 -10.21 -5.31 1.33
C ARG A 93 -9.75 -6.26 0.22
N PRO A 94 -9.73 -5.82 -1.04
CA PRO A 94 -9.21 -6.61 -2.14
C PRO A 94 -7.68 -6.81 -2.01
N HIS A 95 -7.16 -7.83 -2.69
CA HIS A 95 -5.73 -8.16 -2.65
C HIS A 95 -4.84 -7.06 -3.25
N THR A 96 -5.36 -6.27 -4.17
CA THR A 96 -4.70 -5.11 -4.78
C THR A 96 -4.25 -4.07 -3.75
N ASP A 97 -4.96 -3.98 -2.62
CA ASP A 97 -4.65 -3.06 -1.52
C ASP A 97 -3.62 -3.63 -0.54
N GLN A 98 -3.21 -4.88 -0.73
CA GLN A 98 -2.28 -5.52 0.20
C GLN A 98 -0.87 -4.94 0.09
N VAL A 99 -0.35 -4.45 1.21
CA VAL A 99 1.06 -4.07 1.38
C VAL A 99 1.81 -5.21 2.06
N GLY A 100 2.95 -5.61 1.48
CA GLY A 100 3.77 -6.67 2.06
C GLY A 100 4.63 -7.41 1.05
N GLN A 101 5.29 -8.44 1.50
CA GLN A 101 6.16 -9.29 0.67
C GLN A 101 5.40 -9.97 -0.48
N THR A 102 4.14 -10.35 -0.23
CA THR A 102 3.25 -11.02 -1.20
C THR A 102 2.18 -10.09 -1.79
N GLY A 103 2.24 -8.81 -1.46
CA GLY A 103 1.42 -7.75 -2.03
C GLY A 103 2.30 -6.67 -2.68
N THR A 104 1.78 -5.47 -2.73
CA THR A 104 2.50 -4.31 -3.27
C THR A 104 3.61 -3.87 -2.31
N LYS A 105 4.81 -3.63 -2.86
CA LYS A 105 5.88 -2.94 -2.14
C LYS A 105 5.77 -1.45 -2.42
N VAL A 106 5.73 -0.68 -1.35
CA VAL A 106 5.52 0.77 -1.39
C VAL A 106 6.73 1.54 -0.88
N SER A 107 6.95 2.74 -1.40
CA SER A 107 8.06 3.62 -1.01
C SER A 107 7.59 5.07 -0.91
N PRO A 108 6.54 5.35 -0.12
CA PRO A 108 5.98 6.68 0.02
C PRO A 108 6.91 7.60 0.83
N ASP A 109 6.62 8.90 0.77
CA ASP A 109 7.23 9.87 1.69
C ASP A 109 6.75 9.62 3.14
N LEU A 110 5.47 9.25 3.31
CA LEU A 110 4.88 8.92 4.60
C LEU A 110 4.01 7.66 4.51
N TYR A 111 4.27 6.71 5.38
CA TYR A 111 3.46 5.52 5.59
C TYR A 111 2.78 5.58 6.96
N ILE A 112 1.46 5.61 6.99
CA ILE A 112 0.68 5.63 8.24
C ILE A 112 0.12 4.23 8.48
N ALA A 113 0.63 3.55 9.50
CA ALA A 113 0.26 2.18 9.87
C ALA A 113 -0.77 2.20 11.02
N CYS A 114 -2.04 1.91 10.72
CA CYS A 114 -3.15 1.93 11.68
C CYS A 114 -3.53 0.52 12.12
N GLY A 115 -3.30 0.17 13.38
CA GLY A 115 -3.67 -1.14 13.94
C GLY A 115 -2.97 -2.33 13.26
N ILE A 116 -1.75 -2.13 12.76
CA ILE A 116 -0.90 -3.14 12.12
C ILE A 116 0.08 -3.69 13.14
N SER A 117 0.18 -5.01 13.28
CA SER A 117 1.14 -5.64 14.22
C SER A 117 2.60 -5.48 13.79
N GLY A 118 2.90 -5.45 12.49
CA GLY A 118 4.27 -5.33 12.00
C GLY A 118 4.99 -6.65 11.82
N ALA A 119 4.30 -7.69 11.35
CA ALA A 119 4.96 -8.92 10.91
C ALA A 119 6.04 -8.60 9.86
N THR A 120 7.14 -9.35 9.86
CA THR A 120 8.30 -9.12 8.98
C THR A 120 7.92 -9.05 7.50
N GLN A 121 6.92 -9.83 7.08
CA GLN A 121 6.40 -9.82 5.71
C GLN A 121 5.69 -8.49 5.35
N HIS A 122 5.03 -7.86 6.31
CA HIS A 122 4.41 -6.55 6.12
C HIS A 122 5.49 -5.46 6.05
N ILE A 123 6.43 -5.47 6.99
CA ILE A 123 7.56 -4.53 7.02
C ILE A 123 8.36 -4.59 5.72
N ALA A 124 8.58 -5.79 5.16
CA ALA A 124 9.25 -5.95 3.87
C ALA A 124 8.55 -5.21 2.71
N GLY A 125 7.24 -4.95 2.84
CA GLY A 125 6.46 -4.19 1.86
C GLY A 125 6.53 -2.68 2.03
N CYS A 126 6.72 -2.17 3.26
CA CYS A 126 6.70 -0.73 3.55
C CYS A 126 8.05 -0.15 3.99
N LYS A 127 9.11 -0.96 4.11
CA LYS A 127 10.44 -0.50 4.52
C LYS A 127 11.08 0.55 3.61
N GLY A 128 10.55 0.74 2.40
CA GLY A 128 10.96 1.78 1.46
C GLY A 128 10.38 3.16 1.78
N ALA A 129 9.46 3.26 2.73
CA ALA A 129 8.90 4.54 3.15
C ALA A 129 9.99 5.43 3.76
N LYS A 130 9.95 6.76 3.47
CA LYS A 130 10.90 7.70 4.08
C LYS A 130 10.59 7.93 5.55
N LYS A 131 9.31 7.92 5.93
CA LYS A 131 8.84 8.04 7.31
C LYS A 131 7.69 7.08 7.55
N ILE A 132 7.68 6.48 8.73
CA ILE A 132 6.61 5.60 9.21
C ILE A 132 6.00 6.19 10.48
N LEU A 133 4.70 6.46 10.43
CA LEU A 133 3.88 6.77 11.60
C LEU A 133 3.08 5.51 11.95
N ALA A 134 3.26 4.97 13.15
CA ALA A 134 2.47 3.84 13.63
C ALA A 134 1.44 4.30 14.69
N ILE A 135 0.19 3.90 14.51
CA ILE A 135 -0.91 4.10 15.47
C ILE A 135 -1.36 2.72 15.92
N ASN A 136 -1.18 2.39 17.19
CA ASN A 136 -1.50 1.06 17.71
C ASN A 136 -1.90 1.14 19.19
N SER A 137 -2.89 0.35 19.58
CA SER A 137 -3.27 0.21 20.98
C SER A 137 -2.31 -0.69 21.78
N ASP A 138 -1.54 -1.55 21.08
CA ASP A 138 -0.52 -2.43 21.67
C ASP A 138 0.85 -1.71 21.63
N ALA A 139 1.33 -1.33 22.81
CA ALA A 139 2.63 -0.68 22.98
C ALA A 139 3.83 -1.59 22.66
N GLU A 140 3.61 -2.91 22.59
CA GLU A 140 4.65 -3.89 22.27
C GLU A 140 4.58 -4.37 20.81
N ALA A 141 3.71 -3.76 19.98
CA ALA A 141 3.56 -4.15 18.59
C ALA A 141 4.89 -4.00 17.82
N PRO A 142 5.37 -5.05 17.12
CA PRO A 142 6.64 -5.00 16.39
C PRO A 142 6.78 -3.88 15.36
N ILE A 143 5.66 -3.34 14.83
CA ILE A 143 5.67 -2.19 13.91
C ILE A 143 6.34 -0.97 14.51
N LEU A 144 6.25 -0.78 15.83
CA LEU A 144 6.78 0.36 16.55
C LEU A 144 8.31 0.43 16.46
N ALA A 145 8.98 -0.73 16.40
CA ALA A 145 10.44 -0.78 16.23
C ALA A 145 10.91 -0.29 14.85
N SER A 146 10.01 -0.22 13.87
CA SER A 146 10.28 0.28 12.51
C SER A 146 9.73 1.68 12.27
N ALA A 147 9.01 2.24 13.25
CA ALA A 147 8.34 3.54 13.12
C ALA A 147 9.29 4.69 13.50
N ASP A 148 9.23 5.79 12.73
CA ASP A 148 9.85 7.07 13.12
C ASP A 148 9.01 7.79 14.18
N TYR A 149 7.69 7.60 14.13
CA TYR A 149 6.73 8.18 15.07
C TYR A 149 5.74 7.10 15.50
N ALA A 150 5.42 7.09 16.79
CA ALA A 150 4.47 6.15 17.37
C ALA A 150 3.41 6.88 18.20
N VAL A 151 2.15 6.51 18.01
CA VAL A 151 1.03 6.94 18.84
C VAL A 151 0.39 5.70 19.43
N ILE A 152 0.43 5.58 20.75
CA ILE A 152 -0.17 4.46 21.46
C ILE A 152 -1.59 4.85 21.88
N GLY A 153 -2.57 4.12 21.37
CA GLY A 153 -3.97 4.35 21.66
C GLY A 153 -4.93 3.75 20.63
N ASP A 154 -6.21 4.01 20.83
CA ASP A 154 -7.26 3.51 19.95
C ASP A 154 -7.29 4.30 18.63
N LEU A 155 -7.10 3.61 17.53
CA LEU A 155 -7.13 4.22 16.20
C LEU A 155 -8.50 4.82 15.85
N THR A 156 -9.58 4.30 16.45
CA THR A 156 -10.94 4.81 16.21
C THR A 156 -11.18 6.19 16.85
N GLU A 157 -10.34 6.60 17.78
CA GLU A 157 -10.32 7.94 18.37
C GLU A 157 -9.24 8.82 17.72
N ILE A 158 -8.04 8.25 17.51
CA ILE A 158 -6.87 9.00 17.04
C ILE A 158 -7.01 9.41 15.58
N VAL A 159 -7.44 8.51 14.69
CA VAL A 159 -7.55 8.80 13.26
C VAL A 159 -8.58 9.90 12.98
N PRO A 160 -9.80 9.86 13.54
CA PRO A 160 -10.75 10.97 13.40
C PRO A 160 -10.23 12.30 13.99
N ALA A 161 -9.49 12.26 15.10
CA ALA A 161 -8.89 13.47 15.67
C ALA A 161 -7.85 14.10 14.74
N ILE A 162 -6.99 13.29 14.11
CA ILE A 162 -6.05 13.75 13.08
C ILE A 162 -6.81 14.36 11.90
N THR A 163 -7.84 13.66 11.42
CA THR A 163 -8.71 14.11 10.31
C THR A 163 -9.35 15.48 10.62
N ALA A 164 -9.89 15.64 11.83
CA ALA A 164 -10.48 16.90 12.27
C ALA A 164 -9.46 18.05 12.33
N GLU A 165 -8.24 17.78 12.81
CA GLU A 165 -7.20 18.80 12.90
C GLU A 165 -6.68 19.23 11.51
N LEU A 166 -6.51 18.27 10.60
CA LEU A 166 -6.13 18.55 9.20
C LEU A 166 -7.18 19.41 8.48
N ARG A 167 -8.48 19.20 8.76
CA ARG A 167 -9.55 20.04 8.19
C ARG A 167 -9.45 21.49 8.65
N LYS A 168 -9.19 21.73 9.95
CA LYS A 168 -9.02 23.09 10.47
C LYS A 168 -7.84 23.82 9.81
N GLY A 169 -6.75 23.14 9.54
CA GLY A 169 -5.59 23.72 8.88
C GLY A 169 -5.79 24.02 7.38
N ARG A 170 -6.90 23.54 6.78
CA ARG A 170 -7.28 23.81 5.39
C ARG A 170 -8.38 24.85 5.24
N GLU A 171 -9.01 25.24 6.31
CA GLU A 171 -9.92 26.39 6.30
C GLU A 171 -9.11 27.68 6.12
N PRO A 172 -9.49 28.54 5.15
CA PRO A 172 -8.75 29.77 4.81
C PRO A 172 -8.81 30.83 5.90
#